data_70a5749d2b3949f764b57ef72d4bd0be
#
_entry.id   70a5749d2b3949f764b57ef72d4bd0be
#
_cell.length_a   1.000
_cell.length_b   1.000
_cell.length_c   1.000
_cell.angle_alpha   90.00
_cell.angle_beta   90.00
_cell.angle_gamma   90.00
#
_symmetry.space_group_name_H-M   'P 1'
#
loop_
_entity.id
_entity.type
_entity.pdbx_description
1 polymer ?
#
loop_
_entity_poly.entity_id
_entity_poly.type
_entity_poly.pdbx_seq_one_letter_code
_entity_poly.pdbx_strand_id
1 'polypeptide(L)'
;MKNLWNDKKAQKCSSDLDLRVYTSNLLGQNSDLVLHGGGNTSVKTSMDSQDVLLVKGSGWDLATIETEGFSPVAMSALLEMAKLEKLSDSDMVAKQREAMLDKEAPNPSVEAILHALIPYKFVDHTHADAVVTLSNTVNGKETIQKVFPRFLIVDYVMPGFDLAHTVYEMTKELDWSTIEGIILHNHGIFTFDDDARESYDKMIEAVTQAEVYLQQNAPLQIAQNFEHSECDMQKIVRVLSEAKGYDVHININQSPLANFYASQENLREFASRGVLTPEHIIRTKRVPLIMEDTDLEGGVAKYMKAYEEYFKEFATDEVMINPAPNYMIIKNLAVISFGATPKEAAIINDIVEHTMKAVLHADKLGGYKSISLADSFAMEYWELEQAKLKK
;
A
#
# COMPACT_ATOMS: atom_id res chain seq x y z
N MET A 1 -16.57 -4.27 8.09
CA MET A 1 -15.40 -4.26 9.01
C MET A 1 -15.83 -4.04 10.45
N LYS A 2 -15.06 -4.53 11.43
CA LYS A 2 -15.40 -4.34 12.86
C LYS A 2 -14.79 -3.03 13.36
N ASN A 3 -15.60 -2.16 13.96
CA ASN A 3 -15.14 -1.01 14.69
C ASN A 3 -14.52 -1.43 16.04
N LEU A 4 -13.27 -1.03 16.30
CA LEU A 4 -12.50 -1.41 17.49
C LEU A 4 -12.42 -0.27 18.52
N TRP A 5 -13.08 0.86 18.30
CA TRP A 5 -13.11 1.98 19.24
C TRP A 5 -13.58 1.56 20.62
N ASN A 6 -12.95 2.10 21.66
CA ASN A 6 -13.30 1.86 23.05
C ASN A 6 -13.21 3.17 23.87
N ASP A 7 -14.33 3.68 24.30
CA ASP A 7 -14.42 4.96 25.04
C ASP A 7 -13.56 4.98 26.31
N LYS A 8 -13.46 3.85 27.03
CA LYS A 8 -12.64 3.76 28.25
C LYS A 8 -11.14 3.85 27.96
N LYS A 9 -10.71 3.42 26.78
CA LYS A 9 -9.30 3.58 26.34
C LYS A 9 -9.06 5.01 25.86
N ALA A 10 -9.96 5.56 25.06
CA ALA A 10 -9.89 6.93 24.56
C ALA A 10 -9.86 7.96 25.70
N GLN A 11 -10.65 7.77 26.75
CA GLN A 11 -10.66 8.63 27.94
C GLN A 11 -9.35 8.64 28.75
N LYS A 12 -8.43 7.72 28.50
CA LYS A 12 -7.09 7.71 29.11
C LYS A 12 -6.07 8.53 28.34
N CYS A 13 -6.39 8.92 27.12
CA CYS A 13 -5.55 9.78 26.32
C CYS A 13 -5.59 11.20 26.93
N SER A 14 -4.42 11.76 27.21
CA SER A 14 -4.26 13.05 27.90
C SER A 14 -4.12 14.22 26.94
N SER A 15 -3.86 13.92 25.66
CA SER A 15 -3.62 14.90 24.60
C SER A 15 -4.21 14.42 23.27
N ASP A 16 -4.31 15.34 22.31
CA ASP A 16 -4.70 15.00 20.95
C ASP A 16 -3.69 14.03 20.28
N LEU A 17 -2.40 14.14 20.61
CA LEU A 17 -1.38 13.21 20.12
C LEU A 17 -1.57 11.81 20.70
N ASP A 18 -1.86 11.66 22.00
CA ASP A 18 -2.17 10.36 22.60
C ASP A 18 -3.39 9.73 21.92
N LEU A 19 -4.40 10.55 21.64
CA LEU A 19 -5.60 10.11 20.96
C LEU A 19 -5.30 9.71 19.49
N ARG A 20 -4.40 10.44 18.81
CA ARG A 20 -3.91 10.11 17.47
C ARG A 20 -3.12 8.79 17.46
N VAL A 21 -2.25 8.56 18.44
CA VAL A 21 -1.56 7.27 18.65
C VAL A 21 -2.58 6.15 18.80
N TYR A 22 -3.57 6.35 19.67
CA TYR A 22 -4.61 5.34 19.91
C TYR A 22 -5.37 4.97 18.65
N THR A 23 -5.85 5.96 17.87
CA THR A 23 -6.58 5.68 16.61
C THR A 23 -5.68 5.08 15.54
N SER A 24 -4.42 5.49 15.46
CA SER A 24 -3.42 4.89 14.56
C SER A 24 -3.21 3.41 14.85
N ASN A 25 -3.08 3.05 16.14
CA ASN A 25 -2.96 1.65 16.53
C ASN A 25 -4.23 0.84 16.21
N LEU A 26 -5.43 1.43 16.30
CA LEU A 26 -6.67 0.75 15.89
C LEU A 26 -6.67 0.44 14.39
N LEU A 27 -6.21 1.38 13.55
CA LEU A 27 -6.09 1.16 12.10
C LEU A 27 -5.02 0.12 11.79
N GLY A 28 -3.84 0.23 12.39
CA GLY A 28 -2.70 -0.65 12.14
C GLY A 28 -2.89 -2.10 12.64
N GLN A 29 -3.80 -2.34 13.59
CA GLN A 29 -4.12 -3.70 14.07
C GLN A 29 -4.92 -4.52 13.07
N ASN A 30 -5.39 -3.94 11.98
CA ASN A 30 -6.14 -4.63 10.94
C ASN A 30 -5.37 -4.61 9.62
N SER A 31 -4.87 -5.78 9.21
CA SER A 31 -4.10 -5.95 7.98
C SER A 31 -4.90 -5.64 6.71
N ASP A 32 -6.24 -5.75 6.73
CA ASP A 32 -7.10 -5.34 5.60
C ASP A 32 -7.18 -3.79 5.44
N LEU A 33 -6.65 -3.01 6.41
CA LEU A 33 -6.53 -1.54 6.32
C LEU A 33 -5.12 -1.10 5.93
N VAL A 34 -4.10 -1.67 6.56
CA VAL A 34 -2.69 -1.35 6.29
C VAL A 34 -1.79 -2.55 6.51
N LEU A 35 -0.77 -2.69 5.69
CA LEU A 35 0.27 -3.72 5.80
C LEU A 35 1.65 -3.07 5.92
N HIS A 36 2.49 -3.62 6.81
CA HIS A 36 3.96 -3.42 6.84
C HIS A 36 4.43 -1.97 6.63
N GLY A 37 3.92 -1.05 7.43
CA GLY A 37 4.31 0.36 7.38
C GLY A 37 3.57 1.21 6.34
N GLY A 38 2.61 0.62 5.61
CA GLY A 38 1.69 1.35 4.73
C GLY A 38 0.76 2.28 5.52
N GLY A 39 0.11 3.20 4.80
CA GLY A 39 -0.77 4.20 5.39
C GLY A 39 -0.05 5.19 6.31
N ASN A 40 -0.72 6.23 6.68
CA ASN A 40 -0.22 7.24 7.62
C ASN A 40 -1.38 8.04 8.23
N THR A 41 -1.06 8.73 9.32
CA THR A 41 -2.04 9.48 10.10
C THR A 41 -1.41 10.76 10.60
N SER A 42 -2.24 11.76 10.89
CA SER A 42 -1.77 13.01 11.48
C SER A 42 -2.77 13.65 12.40
N VAL A 43 -2.28 14.58 13.22
CA VAL A 43 -3.10 15.51 13.99
C VAL A 43 -2.50 16.91 13.90
N LYS A 44 -3.35 17.92 13.72
CA LYS A 44 -2.97 19.33 13.74
C LYS A 44 -3.03 19.87 15.15
N THR A 45 -2.02 20.66 15.50
CA THR A 45 -1.90 21.30 16.81
C THR A 45 -1.23 22.67 16.68
N SER A 46 -1.05 23.36 17.79
CA SER A 46 -0.27 24.59 17.88
C SER A 46 0.85 24.43 18.91
N MET A 47 2.07 24.79 18.54
CA MET A 47 3.25 24.81 19.40
C MET A 47 3.91 26.19 19.31
N ASP A 48 4.15 26.84 20.44
CA ASP A 48 4.75 28.19 20.51
C ASP A 48 4.07 29.23 19.58
N SER A 49 2.75 29.16 19.50
CA SER A 49 1.89 29.99 18.62
C SER A 49 2.09 29.75 17.12
N GLN A 50 2.67 28.62 16.74
CA GLN A 50 2.81 28.17 15.35
C GLN A 50 1.93 26.96 15.11
N ASP A 51 1.24 26.94 13.98
CA ASP A 51 0.47 25.77 13.54
C ASP A 51 1.42 24.65 13.09
N VAL A 52 1.21 23.46 13.65
CA VAL A 52 2.08 22.29 13.49
C VAL A 52 1.26 21.07 13.07
N LEU A 53 1.75 20.35 12.10
CA LEU A 53 1.29 19.01 11.75
C LEU A 53 2.16 17.98 12.48
N LEU A 54 1.55 17.17 13.33
CA LEU A 54 2.15 15.96 13.88
C LEU A 54 1.76 14.81 12.94
N VAL A 55 2.68 14.37 12.10
CA VAL A 55 2.42 13.35 11.07
C VAL A 55 3.30 12.12 11.29
N LYS A 56 2.77 10.93 11.00
CA LYS A 56 3.50 9.66 11.08
C LYS A 56 4.87 9.78 10.39
N GLY A 57 5.89 9.40 11.11
CA GLY A 57 7.26 9.35 10.63
C GLY A 57 7.53 8.10 9.76
N SER A 58 8.44 8.26 8.83
CA SER A 58 8.90 7.16 7.95
C SER A 58 9.53 6.03 8.76
N GLY A 59 9.16 4.79 8.46
CA GLY A 59 9.68 3.57 9.09
C GLY A 59 8.91 3.09 10.31
N TRP A 60 7.92 3.84 10.79
CA TRP A 60 7.01 3.39 11.83
C TRP A 60 5.84 2.59 11.24
N ASP A 61 5.38 1.60 12.00
CA ASP A 61 4.17 0.85 11.71
C ASP A 61 3.00 1.40 12.52
N LEU A 62 1.83 1.62 11.91
CA LEU A 62 0.67 2.15 12.62
C LEU A 62 0.22 1.27 13.79
N ALA A 63 0.42 -0.05 13.69
CA ALA A 63 0.04 -0.98 14.76
C ALA A 63 0.79 -0.74 16.08
N THR A 64 2.01 -0.21 16.00
CA THR A 64 2.94 -0.07 17.13
C THR A 64 3.48 1.34 17.30
N ILE A 65 2.96 2.32 16.55
CA ILE A 65 3.42 3.70 16.63
C ILE A 65 3.16 4.28 18.03
N GLU A 66 4.13 5.03 18.53
CA GLU A 66 4.09 5.79 19.77
C GLU A 66 4.20 7.29 19.47
N THR A 67 4.15 8.13 20.48
CA THR A 67 4.22 9.60 20.33
C THR A 67 5.48 10.05 19.60
N GLU A 68 6.60 9.39 19.85
CA GLU A 68 7.91 9.64 19.23
C GLU A 68 7.93 9.30 17.73
N GLY A 69 6.96 8.54 17.27
CA GLY A 69 6.78 8.20 15.86
C GLY A 69 6.12 9.31 15.03
N PHE A 70 5.71 10.42 15.66
CA PHE A 70 5.10 11.55 14.97
C PHE A 70 6.07 12.72 14.83
N SER A 71 6.27 13.15 13.59
CA SER A 71 7.17 14.24 13.23
C SER A 71 6.44 15.59 13.32
N PRO A 72 6.89 16.55 14.12
CA PRO A 72 6.31 17.88 14.19
C PRO A 72 6.83 18.73 13.02
N VAL A 73 5.95 19.11 12.09
CA VAL A 73 6.30 19.88 10.89
C VAL A 73 5.49 21.18 10.86
N ALA A 74 6.13 22.31 10.54
CA ALA A 74 5.48 23.61 10.40
C ALA A 74 4.44 23.58 9.25
N MET A 75 3.16 23.80 9.58
CA MET A 75 2.05 23.79 8.61
C MET A 75 2.27 24.79 7.47
N SER A 76 2.75 26.00 7.77
CA SER A 76 2.99 27.04 6.75
C SER A 76 3.95 26.58 5.66
N ALA A 77 5.03 25.88 6.03
CA ALA A 77 6.01 25.38 5.07
C ALA A 77 5.42 24.29 4.14
N LEU A 78 4.60 23.39 4.69
CA LEU A 78 3.92 22.35 3.91
C LEU A 78 2.92 22.97 2.91
N LEU A 79 2.14 23.94 3.35
CA LEU A 79 1.16 24.64 2.51
C LEU A 79 1.82 25.51 1.42
N GLU A 80 2.98 26.11 1.71
CA GLU A 80 3.75 26.84 0.67
C GLU A 80 4.35 25.87 -0.36
N MET A 81 4.84 24.69 0.07
CA MET A 81 5.31 23.67 -0.88
C MET A 81 4.20 23.22 -1.83
N ALA A 82 2.97 23.03 -1.34
CA ALA A 82 1.83 22.60 -2.15
C ALA A 82 1.53 23.55 -3.33
N LYS A 83 1.84 24.84 -3.20
CA LYS A 83 1.60 25.89 -4.21
C LYS A 83 2.64 25.90 -5.32
N LEU A 84 3.78 25.22 -5.16
CA LEU A 84 4.83 25.18 -6.16
C LEU A 84 4.36 24.40 -7.39
N GLU A 85 4.65 24.92 -8.58
CA GLU A 85 4.31 24.24 -9.83
C GLU A 85 5.15 22.97 -10.06
N LYS A 86 6.37 22.95 -9.50
CA LYS A 86 7.31 21.82 -9.64
C LYS A 86 8.26 21.77 -8.46
N LEU A 87 8.47 20.58 -7.95
CA LEU A 87 9.46 20.26 -6.93
C LEU A 87 9.92 18.80 -7.11
N SER A 88 11.20 18.51 -7.00
CA SER A 88 11.65 17.13 -6.97
C SER A 88 11.30 16.48 -5.63
N ASP A 89 11.08 15.16 -5.60
CA ASP A 89 10.79 14.46 -4.35
C ASP A 89 11.95 14.55 -3.36
N SER A 90 13.18 14.56 -3.82
CA SER A 90 14.37 14.78 -2.98
C SER A 90 14.37 16.17 -2.34
N ASP A 91 14.04 17.21 -3.10
CA ASP A 91 13.91 18.58 -2.57
C ASP A 91 12.71 18.72 -1.64
N MET A 92 11.59 18.05 -1.96
CA MET A 92 10.42 17.99 -1.07
C MET A 92 10.79 17.41 0.30
N VAL A 93 11.45 16.25 0.33
CA VAL A 93 11.90 15.62 1.57
C VAL A 93 12.89 16.51 2.33
N ALA A 94 13.84 17.14 1.64
CA ALA A 94 14.78 18.08 2.25
C ALA A 94 14.05 19.28 2.90
N LYS A 95 13.11 19.90 2.18
CA LYS A 95 12.31 21.03 2.70
C LYS A 95 11.38 20.62 3.84
N GLN A 96 10.78 19.45 3.77
CA GLN A 96 9.98 18.90 4.89
C GLN A 96 10.87 18.74 6.13
N ARG A 97 12.10 18.23 5.97
CA ARG A 97 13.04 18.08 7.06
C ARG A 97 13.51 19.45 7.62
N GLU A 98 13.72 20.43 6.77
CA GLU A 98 14.02 21.82 7.19
C GLU A 98 12.85 22.43 7.99
N ALA A 99 11.61 22.09 7.65
CA ALA A 99 10.41 22.56 8.31
C ALA A 99 10.06 21.83 9.63
N MET A 100 10.78 20.76 10.00
CA MET A 100 10.56 20.07 11.27
C MET A 100 10.98 20.95 12.44
N LEU A 101 10.15 20.97 13.48
CA LEU A 101 10.44 21.68 14.74
C LEU A 101 11.41 20.89 15.63
N ASP A 102 11.37 19.57 15.53
CA ASP A 102 12.31 18.66 16.18
C ASP A 102 13.10 17.90 15.12
N LYS A 103 14.42 18.14 15.04
CA LYS A 103 15.32 17.51 14.07
C LYS A 103 15.69 16.08 14.41
N GLU A 104 15.47 15.64 15.64
CA GLU A 104 15.72 14.28 16.10
C GLU A 104 14.54 13.34 15.83
N ALA A 105 13.35 13.91 15.57
CA ALA A 105 12.17 13.14 15.17
C ALA A 105 12.41 12.41 13.82
N PRO A 106 11.69 11.30 13.55
CA PRO A 106 11.79 10.61 12.28
C PRO A 106 11.42 11.52 11.10
N ASN A 107 11.92 11.22 9.90
CA ASN A 107 11.50 11.98 8.72
C ASN A 107 9.97 11.87 8.55
N PRO A 108 9.25 12.97 8.28
CA PRO A 108 7.81 12.91 8.06
C PRO A 108 7.45 12.03 6.88
N SER A 109 6.21 11.50 6.86
CA SER A 109 5.67 10.82 5.69
C SER A 109 5.81 11.70 4.45
N VAL A 110 6.09 11.09 3.31
CA VAL A 110 6.11 11.77 2.00
C VAL A 110 4.77 12.45 1.68
N GLU A 111 3.69 11.99 2.28
CA GLU A 111 2.33 12.54 2.13
C GLU A 111 1.99 13.63 3.15
N ALA A 112 2.97 14.15 3.90
CA ALA A 112 2.73 15.21 4.90
C ALA A 112 2.05 16.45 4.30
N ILE A 113 2.33 16.78 3.04
CA ILE A 113 1.68 17.90 2.34
C ILE A 113 0.18 17.62 2.15
N LEU A 114 -0.22 16.40 1.76
CA LEU A 114 -1.63 16.03 1.65
C LEU A 114 -2.36 16.20 2.99
N HIS A 115 -1.75 15.72 4.07
CA HIS A 115 -2.31 15.88 5.42
C HIS A 115 -2.45 17.35 5.82
N ALA A 116 -1.52 18.21 5.41
CA ALA A 116 -1.59 19.65 5.68
C ALA A 116 -2.72 20.32 4.88
N LEU A 117 -2.96 19.92 3.63
CA LEU A 117 -4.00 20.46 2.75
C LEU A 117 -5.42 20.20 3.27
N ILE A 118 -5.67 19.07 3.89
CA ILE A 118 -6.98 18.71 4.45
C ILE A 118 -7.23 19.57 5.68
N PRO A 119 -8.28 20.44 5.74
CA PRO A 119 -8.41 21.46 6.80
C PRO A 119 -8.93 20.94 8.14
N TYR A 120 -9.04 19.63 8.30
CA TYR A 120 -9.50 18.98 9.53
C TYR A 120 -8.35 18.60 10.46
N LYS A 121 -8.63 18.47 11.75
CA LYS A 121 -7.64 18.23 12.79
C LYS A 121 -7.03 16.85 12.71
N PHE A 122 -7.84 15.80 12.60
CA PHE A 122 -7.42 14.41 12.47
C PHE A 122 -7.57 13.95 11.03
N VAL A 123 -6.51 13.36 10.47
CA VAL A 123 -6.49 12.85 9.10
C VAL A 123 -5.95 11.43 9.12
N ASP A 124 -6.71 10.50 8.59
CA ASP A 124 -6.39 9.08 8.45
C ASP A 124 -6.19 8.72 6.98
N HIS A 125 -5.12 8.00 6.68
CA HIS A 125 -4.87 7.42 5.37
C HIS A 125 -4.56 5.93 5.51
N THR A 126 -5.29 5.12 4.77
CA THR A 126 -5.09 3.66 4.71
C THR A 126 -5.07 3.17 3.27
N HIS A 127 -4.43 2.02 3.06
CA HIS A 127 -4.47 1.28 1.80
C HIS A 127 -5.51 0.16 1.87
N ALA A 128 -6.71 0.47 2.37
CA ALA A 128 -7.74 -0.51 2.68
C ALA A 128 -8.06 -1.42 1.48
N ASP A 129 -7.81 -2.72 1.63
CA ASP A 129 -7.94 -3.75 0.60
C ASP A 129 -9.24 -3.66 -0.19
N ALA A 130 -10.36 -3.52 0.52
CA ALA A 130 -11.68 -3.51 -0.12
C ALA A 130 -11.85 -2.29 -1.04
N VAL A 131 -11.39 -1.11 -0.61
CA VAL A 131 -11.46 0.13 -1.40
C VAL A 131 -10.51 0.04 -2.60
N VAL A 132 -9.27 -0.39 -2.37
CA VAL A 132 -8.27 -0.52 -3.45
C VAL A 132 -8.69 -1.62 -4.42
N THR A 133 -9.28 -2.72 -3.96
CA THR A 133 -9.83 -3.75 -4.85
C THR A 133 -10.89 -3.18 -5.81
N LEU A 134 -11.81 -2.34 -5.32
CA LEU A 134 -12.80 -1.69 -6.18
C LEU A 134 -12.14 -0.77 -7.21
N SER A 135 -11.12 0.00 -6.80
CA SER A 135 -10.38 0.89 -7.69
C SER A 135 -9.59 0.12 -8.75
N ASN A 136 -9.06 -1.05 -8.39
CA ASN A 136 -8.25 -1.90 -9.26
C ASN A 136 -9.10 -2.83 -10.15
N THR A 137 -10.29 -2.39 -10.55
CA THR A 137 -11.10 -3.09 -11.55
C THR A 137 -11.08 -2.34 -12.88
N VAL A 138 -11.46 -3.01 -13.96
CA VAL A 138 -11.53 -2.39 -15.31
C VAL A 138 -12.44 -1.16 -15.31
N ASN A 139 -13.53 -1.19 -14.53
CA ASN A 139 -14.48 -0.07 -14.35
C ASN A 139 -14.34 0.55 -12.95
N GLY A 140 -13.11 0.62 -12.43
CA GLY A 140 -12.84 1.00 -11.05
C GLY A 140 -13.34 2.39 -10.69
N LYS A 141 -13.11 3.37 -11.57
CA LYS A 141 -13.51 4.76 -11.34
C LYS A 141 -15.03 4.90 -11.22
N GLU A 142 -15.78 4.30 -12.15
CA GLU A 142 -17.25 4.30 -12.13
C GLU A 142 -17.80 3.55 -10.93
N THR A 143 -17.16 2.43 -10.57
CA THR A 143 -17.54 1.64 -9.39
C THR A 143 -17.36 2.43 -8.11
N ILE A 144 -16.19 3.06 -7.93
CA ILE A 144 -15.90 3.90 -6.76
C ILE A 144 -16.88 5.08 -6.69
N GLN A 145 -17.11 5.77 -7.80
CA GLN A 145 -18.01 6.92 -7.82
C GLN A 145 -19.45 6.53 -7.43
N LYS A 146 -19.87 5.33 -7.84
CA LYS A 146 -21.17 4.79 -7.44
C LYS A 146 -21.24 4.41 -5.96
N VAL A 147 -20.20 3.80 -5.43
CA VAL A 147 -20.13 3.35 -4.03
C VAL A 147 -19.92 4.54 -3.10
N PHE A 148 -19.09 5.51 -3.48
CA PHE A 148 -18.66 6.64 -2.66
C PHE A 148 -19.01 7.99 -3.32
N PRO A 149 -20.30 8.34 -3.47
CA PRO A 149 -20.71 9.53 -4.21
C PRO A 149 -20.29 10.86 -3.55
N ARG A 150 -19.89 10.83 -2.28
CA ARG A 150 -19.44 12.00 -1.51
C ARG A 150 -17.94 12.00 -1.24
N PHE A 151 -17.16 11.18 -1.96
CA PHE A 151 -15.70 11.20 -1.88
C PHE A 151 -15.12 11.91 -3.10
N LEU A 152 -14.09 12.72 -2.87
CA LEU A 152 -13.25 13.22 -3.96
C LEU A 152 -12.43 12.05 -4.52
N ILE A 153 -12.53 11.82 -5.83
CA ILE A 153 -11.74 10.76 -6.49
C ILE A 153 -10.59 11.43 -7.24
N VAL A 154 -9.37 11.04 -6.89
CA VAL A 154 -8.14 11.48 -7.55
C VAL A 154 -7.63 10.32 -8.40
N ASP A 155 -7.42 10.56 -9.69
CA ASP A 155 -6.81 9.56 -10.58
C ASP A 155 -5.41 9.20 -10.09
N TYR A 156 -4.90 8.02 -10.50
CA TYR A 156 -3.57 7.62 -10.07
C TYR A 156 -2.51 8.65 -10.48
N VAL A 157 -1.78 9.11 -9.51
CA VAL A 157 -0.59 9.94 -9.64
C VAL A 157 0.48 9.31 -8.75
N MET A 158 1.74 9.34 -9.20
CA MET A 158 2.88 8.86 -8.41
C MET A 158 2.86 9.53 -7.03
N PRO A 159 2.92 8.77 -5.92
CA PRO A 159 3.04 9.35 -4.58
C PRO A 159 4.26 10.26 -4.48
N GLY A 160 4.13 11.37 -3.74
CA GLY A 160 5.17 12.38 -3.62
C GLY A 160 4.66 13.76 -3.94
N PHE A 161 5.51 14.62 -4.49
CA PHE A 161 5.15 16.01 -4.77
C PHE A 161 4.01 16.13 -5.81
N ASP A 162 4.07 15.36 -6.89
CA ASP A 162 3.08 15.44 -7.97
C ASP A 162 1.66 15.11 -7.47
N LEU A 163 1.52 14.11 -6.60
CA LEU A 163 0.24 13.80 -5.96
C LEU A 163 -0.23 14.95 -5.06
N ALA A 164 0.67 15.49 -4.24
CA ALA A 164 0.36 16.59 -3.35
C ALA A 164 -0.10 17.84 -4.12
N HIS A 165 0.59 18.19 -5.22
CA HIS A 165 0.22 19.31 -6.08
C HIS A 165 -1.11 19.06 -6.80
N THR A 166 -1.34 17.85 -7.31
CA THR A 166 -2.62 17.47 -7.93
C THR A 166 -3.78 17.64 -6.97
N VAL A 167 -3.64 17.17 -5.72
CA VAL A 167 -4.69 17.33 -4.70
C VAL A 167 -4.88 18.81 -4.34
N TYR A 168 -3.80 19.60 -4.23
CA TYR A 168 -3.90 21.04 -4.01
C TYR A 168 -4.74 21.71 -5.12
N GLU A 169 -4.43 21.46 -6.39
CA GLU A 169 -5.16 22.04 -7.52
C GLU A 169 -6.64 21.65 -7.53
N MET A 170 -6.95 20.39 -7.19
CA MET A 170 -8.34 19.92 -7.11
C MET A 170 -9.12 20.48 -5.92
N THR A 171 -8.44 20.91 -4.86
CA THR A 171 -9.09 21.26 -3.59
C THR A 171 -9.00 22.75 -3.23
N LYS A 172 -8.24 23.57 -3.95
CA LYS A 172 -8.03 24.99 -3.65
C LYS A 172 -9.32 25.83 -3.57
N GLU A 173 -10.38 25.42 -4.26
CA GLU A 173 -11.71 26.07 -4.24
C GLU A 173 -12.81 25.11 -3.75
N LEU A 174 -12.44 23.95 -3.21
CA LEU A 174 -13.38 22.95 -2.75
C LEU A 174 -14.04 23.37 -1.43
N ASP A 175 -15.36 23.27 -1.38
CA ASP A 175 -16.07 23.28 -0.09
C ASP A 175 -15.93 21.90 0.56
N TRP A 176 -15.00 21.81 1.51
CA TRP A 176 -14.67 20.58 2.21
C TRP A 176 -15.83 19.95 2.99
N SER A 177 -16.87 20.74 3.33
CA SER A 177 -18.07 20.22 4.00
C SER A 177 -18.92 19.32 3.07
N THR A 178 -18.68 19.37 1.77
CA THR A 178 -19.43 18.59 0.77
C THR A 178 -18.90 17.17 0.56
N ILE A 179 -17.69 16.87 1.06
CA ILE A 179 -17.05 15.56 0.90
C ILE A 179 -16.79 14.89 2.26
N GLU A 180 -16.79 13.57 2.26
CA GLU A 180 -16.55 12.71 3.43
C GLU A 180 -15.12 12.17 3.49
N GLY A 181 -14.41 12.21 2.38
CA GLY A 181 -13.04 11.71 2.25
C GLY A 181 -12.49 11.87 0.85
N ILE A 182 -11.31 11.33 0.63
CA ILE A 182 -10.62 11.29 -0.67
C ILE A 182 -10.25 9.85 -0.98
N ILE A 183 -10.52 9.39 -2.20
CA ILE A 183 -10.02 8.11 -2.71
C ILE A 183 -8.97 8.40 -3.77
N LEU A 184 -7.76 7.91 -3.51
CA LEU A 184 -6.67 7.88 -4.47
C LEU A 184 -6.79 6.58 -5.26
N HIS A 185 -7.08 6.69 -6.56
CA HIS A 185 -7.29 5.53 -7.43
C HIS A 185 -6.03 4.65 -7.48
N ASN A 186 -6.17 3.33 -7.36
CA ASN A 186 -5.07 2.35 -7.27
C ASN A 186 -4.12 2.53 -6.07
N HIS A 187 -4.47 3.32 -5.05
CA HIS A 187 -3.56 3.62 -3.95
C HIS A 187 -4.22 3.44 -2.57
N GLY A 188 -5.25 4.23 -2.25
CA GLY A 188 -5.86 4.17 -0.93
C GLY A 188 -6.96 5.19 -0.69
N ILE A 189 -7.27 5.44 0.59
CA ILE A 189 -8.36 6.28 1.03
C ILE A 189 -7.91 7.21 2.17
N PHE A 190 -8.39 8.46 2.16
CA PHE A 190 -8.30 9.40 3.27
C PHE A 190 -9.68 9.64 3.86
N THR A 191 -9.75 9.67 5.19
CA THR A 191 -10.87 10.21 5.96
C THR A 191 -10.37 11.24 6.97
N PHE A 192 -11.24 12.11 7.42
CA PHE A 192 -10.84 13.22 8.27
C PHE A 192 -12.02 13.79 9.06
N ASP A 193 -11.71 14.34 10.23
CA ASP A 193 -12.64 15.10 11.08
C ASP A 193 -11.86 15.94 12.10
N ASP A 194 -12.54 16.88 12.77
CA ASP A 194 -11.98 17.59 13.91
C ASP A 194 -12.02 16.75 15.20
N ASP A 195 -12.83 15.70 15.21
CA ASP A 195 -12.88 14.67 16.26
C ASP A 195 -12.18 13.39 15.79
N ALA A 196 -11.31 12.84 16.65
CA ALA A 196 -10.52 11.64 16.34
C ALA A 196 -11.39 10.39 16.15
N ARG A 197 -12.49 10.28 16.88
CA ARG A 197 -13.43 9.17 16.75
C ARG A 197 -14.16 9.24 15.42
N GLU A 198 -14.68 10.41 15.08
CA GLU A 198 -15.43 10.63 13.84
C GLU A 198 -14.54 10.35 12.61
N SER A 199 -13.25 10.80 12.63
CA SER A 199 -12.30 10.47 11.56
C SER A 199 -12.09 8.97 11.40
N TYR A 200 -11.88 8.25 12.52
CA TYR A 200 -11.74 6.80 12.55
C TYR A 200 -13.03 6.08 12.13
N ASP A 201 -14.18 6.49 12.66
CA ASP A 201 -15.49 5.87 12.35
C ASP A 201 -15.81 6.00 10.85
N LYS A 202 -15.55 7.16 10.22
CA LYS A 202 -15.67 7.37 8.76
C LYS A 202 -14.82 6.39 7.96
N MET A 203 -13.57 6.12 8.40
CA MET A 203 -12.71 5.12 7.75
C MET A 203 -13.34 3.72 7.80
N ILE A 204 -13.79 3.31 9.00
CA ILE A 204 -14.40 2.00 9.19
C ILE A 204 -15.71 1.85 8.40
N GLU A 205 -16.52 2.92 8.36
CA GLU A 205 -17.77 2.93 7.59
C GLU A 205 -17.51 2.83 6.09
N ALA A 206 -16.58 3.61 5.55
CA ALA A 206 -16.23 3.58 4.14
C ALA A 206 -15.69 2.20 3.72
N VAL A 207 -14.78 1.63 4.51
CA VAL A 207 -14.24 0.29 4.22
C VAL A 207 -15.32 -0.78 4.34
N THR A 208 -16.20 -0.70 5.34
CA THR A 208 -17.34 -1.62 5.48
C THR A 208 -18.26 -1.55 4.26
N GLN A 209 -18.50 -0.36 3.72
CA GLN A 209 -19.31 -0.16 2.51
C GLN A 209 -18.66 -0.86 1.29
N ALA A 210 -17.34 -0.74 1.14
CA ALA A 210 -16.62 -1.46 0.10
C ALA A 210 -16.69 -2.99 0.27
N GLU A 211 -16.48 -3.48 1.50
CA GLU A 211 -16.61 -4.92 1.82
C GLU A 211 -18.00 -5.47 1.49
N VAL A 212 -19.04 -4.75 1.88
CA VAL A 212 -20.44 -5.11 1.57
C VAL A 212 -20.66 -5.16 0.07
N TYR A 213 -20.14 -4.18 -0.68
CA TYR A 213 -20.25 -4.18 -2.13
C TYR A 213 -19.56 -5.40 -2.76
N LEU A 214 -18.33 -5.72 -2.32
CA LEU A 214 -17.59 -6.90 -2.78
C LEU A 214 -18.34 -8.20 -2.44
N GLN A 215 -18.87 -8.32 -1.23
CA GLN A 215 -19.62 -9.50 -0.82
C GLN A 215 -20.88 -9.71 -1.64
N GLN A 216 -21.57 -8.63 -2.02
CA GLN A 216 -22.80 -8.69 -2.79
C GLN A 216 -22.58 -8.94 -4.28
N ASN A 217 -21.52 -8.34 -4.88
CA ASN A 217 -21.32 -8.33 -6.31
C ASN A 217 -20.20 -9.27 -6.80
N ALA A 218 -19.29 -9.65 -5.91
CA ALA A 218 -18.13 -10.48 -6.22
C ALA A 218 -17.82 -11.49 -5.10
N PRO A 219 -18.79 -12.26 -4.57
CA PRO A 219 -18.54 -13.17 -3.44
C PRO A 219 -17.53 -14.24 -3.82
N LEU A 220 -16.54 -14.49 -2.94
CA LEU A 220 -15.59 -15.59 -3.12
C LEU A 220 -16.17 -16.89 -2.55
N GLN A 221 -16.09 -17.93 -3.35
CA GLN A 221 -16.43 -19.30 -2.97
C GLN A 221 -15.16 -20.16 -3.08
N ILE A 222 -14.43 -20.23 -1.97
CA ILE A 222 -13.13 -20.90 -1.93
C ILE A 222 -13.36 -22.35 -1.45
N ALA A 223 -12.97 -23.32 -2.28
CA ALA A 223 -12.98 -24.72 -1.89
C ALA A 223 -12.05 -24.95 -0.69
N GLN A 224 -12.40 -25.86 0.20
CA GLN A 224 -11.60 -26.15 1.41
C GLN A 224 -10.63 -27.32 1.21
N ASN A 225 -10.88 -28.16 0.23
CA ASN A 225 -10.09 -29.38 -0.01
C ASN A 225 -9.40 -29.28 -1.37
N PHE A 226 -8.09 -29.42 -1.36
CA PHE A 226 -7.25 -29.47 -2.55
C PHE A 226 -6.36 -30.71 -2.49
N GLU A 227 -6.16 -31.36 -3.63
CA GLU A 227 -5.13 -32.37 -3.78
C GLU A 227 -3.80 -31.65 -4.02
N HIS A 228 -2.80 -31.94 -3.19
CA HIS A 228 -1.48 -31.34 -3.31
C HIS A 228 -0.56 -32.24 -4.14
N SER A 229 0.09 -31.66 -5.14
CA SER A 229 1.20 -32.29 -5.83
C SER A 229 2.47 -32.21 -4.98
N GLU A 230 3.37 -33.16 -5.12
CA GLU A 230 4.69 -33.07 -4.49
C GLU A 230 5.58 -32.11 -5.29
N CYS A 231 6.41 -31.35 -4.56
CA CYS A 231 7.40 -30.46 -5.16
C CYS A 231 8.72 -30.55 -4.39
N ASP A 232 9.83 -30.53 -5.11
CA ASP A 232 11.16 -30.53 -4.51
C ASP A 232 11.53 -29.13 -4.00
N MET A 233 11.21 -28.88 -2.73
CA MET A 233 11.49 -27.59 -2.06
C MET A 233 13.00 -27.33 -1.94
N GLN A 234 13.85 -28.37 -1.86
CA GLN A 234 15.31 -28.19 -1.80
C GLN A 234 15.83 -27.68 -3.14
N LYS A 235 15.31 -28.23 -4.25
CA LYS A 235 15.61 -27.72 -5.59
C LYS A 235 15.19 -26.26 -5.75
N ILE A 236 14.01 -25.87 -5.26
CA ILE A 236 13.53 -24.48 -5.32
C ILE A 236 14.50 -23.57 -4.57
N VAL A 237 14.83 -23.88 -3.32
CA VAL A 237 15.76 -23.08 -2.50
C VAL A 237 17.10 -22.93 -3.20
N ARG A 238 17.68 -24.02 -3.72
CA ARG A 238 18.97 -23.98 -4.43
C ARG A 238 18.93 -23.07 -5.65
N VAL A 239 17.97 -23.30 -6.56
CA VAL A 239 17.86 -22.53 -7.82
C VAL A 239 17.61 -21.05 -7.56
N LEU A 240 16.75 -20.72 -6.59
CA LEU A 240 16.46 -19.34 -6.26
C LEU A 240 17.63 -18.68 -5.50
N SER A 241 18.37 -19.39 -4.66
CA SER A 241 19.58 -18.86 -4.02
C SER A 241 20.65 -18.53 -5.06
N GLU A 242 20.88 -19.41 -6.05
CA GLU A 242 21.79 -19.13 -7.17
C GLU A 242 21.35 -17.89 -7.95
N ALA A 243 20.07 -17.78 -8.31
CA ALA A 243 19.53 -16.64 -9.06
C ALA A 243 19.59 -15.31 -8.28
N LYS A 244 19.37 -15.34 -6.97
CA LYS A 244 19.42 -14.15 -6.11
C LYS A 244 20.81 -13.78 -5.64
N GLY A 245 21.77 -14.72 -5.67
CA GLY A 245 23.14 -14.51 -5.21
C GLY A 245 23.30 -14.52 -3.67
N TYR A 246 22.29 -15.02 -2.94
CA TYR A 246 22.30 -15.21 -1.49
C TYR A 246 21.38 -16.38 -1.10
N ASP A 247 21.57 -16.94 0.09
CA ASP A 247 20.73 -18.02 0.62
C ASP A 247 19.30 -17.51 0.87
N VAL A 248 18.32 -18.09 0.15
CA VAL A 248 16.92 -17.69 0.33
C VAL A 248 16.24 -18.48 1.43
N HIS A 249 15.42 -17.79 2.19
CA HIS A 249 14.39 -18.36 3.04
C HIS A 249 13.06 -18.38 2.29
N ILE A 250 12.29 -19.45 2.46
CA ILE A 250 10.99 -19.61 1.80
C ILE A 250 9.84 -19.55 2.82
N ASN A 251 8.72 -19.01 2.39
CA ASN A 251 7.42 -19.16 3.05
C ASN A 251 6.47 -19.85 2.06
N ILE A 252 5.89 -20.97 2.46
CA ILE A 252 5.02 -21.79 1.63
C ILE A 252 3.58 -21.56 2.08
N ASN A 253 2.77 -20.96 1.21
CA ASN A 253 1.35 -20.75 1.45
C ASN A 253 0.52 -21.79 0.71
N GLN A 254 -0.10 -22.68 1.46
CA GLN A 254 -1.07 -23.67 1.01
C GLN A 254 -2.43 -23.47 1.66
N SER A 255 -2.76 -22.22 2.05
CA SER A 255 -4.09 -21.88 2.52
C SER A 255 -5.15 -22.19 1.45
N PRO A 256 -6.42 -22.36 1.83
CA PRO A 256 -7.50 -22.52 0.86
C PRO A 256 -7.53 -21.41 -0.20
N LEU A 257 -7.20 -20.17 0.18
CA LEU A 257 -7.11 -19.03 -0.74
C LEU A 257 -5.97 -19.22 -1.76
N ALA A 258 -4.75 -19.53 -1.28
CA ALA A 258 -3.58 -19.70 -2.14
C ALA A 258 -3.76 -20.87 -3.10
N ASN A 259 -4.30 -21.99 -2.61
CA ASN A 259 -4.59 -23.16 -3.44
C ASN A 259 -5.66 -22.88 -4.50
N PHE A 260 -6.73 -22.19 -4.11
CA PHE A 260 -7.78 -21.77 -5.03
C PHE A 260 -7.24 -20.82 -6.10
N TYR A 261 -6.38 -19.85 -5.70
CA TYR A 261 -5.73 -18.95 -6.63
C TYR A 261 -4.79 -19.70 -7.60
N ALA A 262 -3.97 -20.60 -7.09
CA ALA A 262 -3.04 -21.38 -7.91
C ALA A 262 -3.74 -22.39 -8.85
N SER A 263 -5.01 -22.73 -8.59
CA SER A 263 -5.79 -23.66 -9.43
C SER A 263 -6.54 -23.00 -10.61
N GLN A 264 -6.53 -21.64 -10.70
CA GLN A 264 -7.28 -20.95 -11.76
C GLN A 264 -6.80 -21.38 -13.16
N GLU A 265 -7.74 -21.65 -14.07
CA GLU A 265 -7.42 -22.14 -15.43
C GLU A 265 -6.48 -21.20 -16.18
N ASN A 266 -6.77 -19.88 -16.14
CA ASN A 266 -5.98 -18.84 -16.79
C ASN A 266 -4.95 -18.19 -15.83
N LEU A 267 -4.29 -19.01 -14.99
CA LEU A 267 -3.42 -18.54 -13.92
C LEU A 267 -2.41 -17.50 -14.39
N ARG A 268 -1.76 -17.72 -15.54
CA ARG A 268 -0.73 -16.82 -16.05
C ARG A 268 -1.27 -15.42 -16.36
N GLU A 269 -2.37 -15.32 -17.09
CA GLU A 269 -3.01 -14.05 -17.37
C GLU A 269 -3.52 -13.40 -16.08
N PHE A 270 -4.14 -14.18 -15.24
CA PHE A 270 -4.79 -13.79 -14.00
C PHE A 270 -3.80 -13.20 -12.98
N ALA A 271 -2.66 -13.86 -12.76
CA ALA A 271 -1.66 -13.48 -11.77
C ALA A 271 -0.61 -12.47 -12.28
N SER A 272 -0.59 -12.15 -13.59
CA SER A 272 0.40 -11.21 -14.15
C SER A 272 -0.10 -9.77 -14.30
N ARG A 273 -1.20 -9.41 -13.65
CA ARG A 273 -1.85 -8.09 -13.83
C ARG A 273 -1.25 -6.99 -12.94
N GLY A 274 -0.35 -7.31 -12.00
CA GLY A 274 0.36 -6.36 -11.16
C GLY A 274 -0.04 -6.40 -9.69
N VAL A 275 0.49 -5.45 -8.92
CA VAL A 275 0.36 -5.36 -7.46
C VAL A 275 -0.97 -4.73 -7.03
N LEU A 276 -1.36 -4.92 -5.76
CA LEU A 276 -2.57 -4.33 -5.19
C LEU A 276 -2.40 -2.82 -4.97
N THR A 277 -1.37 -2.43 -4.24
CA THR A 277 -0.98 -1.03 -4.04
C THR A 277 0.41 -0.77 -4.60
N PRO A 278 0.73 0.44 -5.05
CA PRO A 278 1.95 0.71 -5.81
C PRO A 278 3.22 0.32 -5.07
N GLU A 279 3.32 0.62 -3.78
CA GLU A 279 4.50 0.36 -2.94
C GLU A 279 4.78 -1.14 -2.71
N HIS A 280 3.81 -2.01 -2.91
CA HIS A 280 4.02 -3.46 -2.79
C HIS A 280 5.08 -3.97 -3.77
N ILE A 281 5.27 -3.28 -4.91
CA ILE A 281 6.20 -3.69 -5.96
C ILE A 281 7.63 -3.81 -5.46
N ILE A 282 8.06 -3.00 -4.50
CA ILE A 282 9.42 -3.05 -3.94
C ILE A 282 9.70 -4.37 -3.21
N ARG A 283 8.64 -5.01 -2.67
CA ARG A 283 8.73 -6.29 -1.96
C ARG A 283 8.48 -7.48 -2.86
N THR A 284 7.43 -7.41 -3.69
CA THR A 284 6.96 -8.56 -4.46
C THR A 284 7.48 -8.59 -5.89
N LYS A 285 8.03 -7.48 -6.41
CA LYS A 285 8.08 -7.15 -7.83
C LYS A 285 6.67 -7.06 -8.42
N ARG A 286 6.58 -6.70 -9.69
CA ARG A 286 5.27 -6.48 -10.32
C ARG A 286 4.46 -7.76 -10.49
N VAL A 287 5.12 -8.88 -10.79
CA VAL A 287 4.46 -10.16 -11.09
C VAL A 287 5.24 -11.36 -10.52
N PRO A 288 4.58 -12.49 -10.27
CA PRO A 288 5.23 -13.74 -9.84
C PRO A 288 5.98 -14.46 -10.95
N LEU A 289 6.88 -15.37 -10.55
CA LEU A 289 7.22 -16.51 -11.38
C LEU A 289 6.06 -17.50 -11.35
N ILE A 290 5.52 -17.88 -12.51
CA ILE A 290 4.43 -18.86 -12.63
C ILE A 290 4.95 -20.15 -13.22
N MET A 291 4.81 -21.23 -12.46
CA MET A 291 5.22 -22.58 -12.84
C MET A 291 3.98 -23.43 -13.14
N GLU A 292 3.86 -23.83 -14.40
CA GLU A 292 2.82 -24.73 -14.91
C GLU A 292 3.40 -26.09 -15.35
N ASP A 293 4.73 -26.21 -15.32
CA ASP A 293 5.52 -27.38 -15.58
C ASP A 293 6.63 -27.57 -14.53
N THR A 294 7.52 -28.54 -14.71
CA THR A 294 8.59 -28.92 -13.79
C THR A 294 9.97 -28.32 -14.12
N ASP A 295 10.09 -27.52 -15.20
CA ASP A 295 11.34 -26.86 -15.61
C ASP A 295 11.60 -25.59 -14.84
N LEU A 296 11.99 -25.72 -13.57
CA LEU A 296 12.24 -24.58 -12.68
C LEU A 296 13.37 -23.68 -13.16
N GLU A 297 14.50 -24.27 -13.60
CA GLU A 297 15.66 -23.51 -14.06
C GLU A 297 15.33 -22.69 -15.32
N GLY A 298 14.65 -23.29 -16.28
CA GLY A 298 14.18 -22.60 -17.49
C GLY A 298 13.12 -21.53 -17.15
N GLY A 299 12.22 -21.81 -16.21
CA GLY A 299 11.22 -20.85 -15.72
C GLY A 299 11.86 -19.62 -15.09
N VAL A 300 12.84 -19.79 -14.19
CA VAL A 300 13.57 -18.69 -13.55
C VAL A 300 14.36 -17.89 -14.60
N ALA A 301 15.08 -18.53 -15.50
CA ALA A 301 15.84 -17.84 -16.55
C ALA A 301 14.92 -17.00 -17.46
N LYS A 302 13.76 -17.55 -17.84
CA LYS A 302 12.76 -16.84 -18.64
C LYS A 302 12.15 -15.63 -17.91
N TYR A 303 11.87 -15.79 -16.61
CA TYR A 303 11.39 -14.70 -15.78
C TYR A 303 12.41 -13.56 -15.70
N MET A 304 13.69 -13.89 -15.40
CA MET A 304 14.75 -12.89 -15.29
C MET A 304 14.96 -12.14 -16.61
N LYS A 305 14.92 -12.85 -17.74
CA LYS A 305 15.01 -12.22 -19.07
C LYS A 305 13.84 -11.27 -19.32
N ALA A 306 12.61 -11.65 -18.98
CA ALA A 306 11.45 -10.78 -19.12
C ALA A 306 11.56 -9.52 -18.22
N TYR A 307 12.12 -9.66 -17.01
CA TYR A 307 12.39 -8.53 -16.14
C TYR A 307 13.48 -7.59 -16.70
N GLU A 308 14.54 -8.14 -17.31
CA GLU A 308 15.56 -7.33 -17.99
C GLU A 308 14.99 -6.57 -19.20
N GLU A 309 14.06 -7.17 -19.95
CA GLU A 309 13.36 -6.52 -21.06
C GLU A 309 12.49 -5.36 -20.55
N TYR A 310 11.71 -5.61 -19.48
CA TYR A 310 10.93 -4.56 -18.79
C TYR A 310 11.83 -3.43 -18.28
N PHE A 311 12.97 -3.74 -17.63
CA PHE A 311 13.92 -2.72 -17.19
C PHE A 311 14.43 -1.88 -18.37
N LYS A 312 14.87 -2.50 -19.47
CA LYS A 312 15.39 -1.80 -20.65
C LYS A 312 14.36 -0.89 -21.35
N GLU A 313 13.07 -1.22 -21.22
CA GLU A 313 12.01 -0.43 -21.83
C GLU A 313 11.81 0.93 -21.13
N PHE A 314 12.00 0.98 -19.81
CA PHE A 314 11.66 2.17 -19.01
C PHE A 314 12.87 2.87 -18.38
N ALA A 315 14.02 2.19 -18.22
CA ALA A 315 15.19 2.76 -17.55
C ALA A 315 15.81 3.90 -18.35
N THR A 316 16.21 4.96 -17.62
CA THR A 316 17.01 6.08 -18.11
C THR A 316 18.40 6.04 -17.47
N ASP A 317 18.52 6.30 -16.18
CA ASP A 317 19.77 6.34 -15.42
C ASP A 317 19.79 5.33 -14.26
N GLU A 318 18.70 4.58 -14.08
CA GLU A 318 18.54 3.64 -12.98
C GLU A 318 19.50 2.44 -13.13
N VAL A 319 19.88 1.88 -11.98
CA VAL A 319 20.65 0.63 -11.90
C VAL A 319 19.70 -0.52 -11.64
N MET A 320 19.72 -1.53 -12.53
CA MET A 320 18.84 -2.68 -12.40
C MET A 320 19.07 -3.43 -11.09
N ILE A 321 17.99 -3.58 -10.33
CA ILE A 321 17.98 -4.45 -9.15
C ILE A 321 17.98 -5.92 -9.56
N ASN A 322 18.25 -6.83 -8.62
CA ASN A 322 18.29 -8.27 -8.92
C ASN A 322 17.01 -8.72 -9.67
N PRO A 323 17.13 -9.30 -10.89
CA PRO A 323 15.98 -9.66 -11.72
C PRO A 323 15.22 -10.91 -11.26
N ALA A 324 15.73 -11.69 -10.29
CA ALA A 324 15.10 -12.91 -9.83
C ALA A 324 13.75 -12.64 -9.11
N PRO A 325 12.78 -13.55 -9.17
CA PRO A 325 11.46 -13.36 -8.59
C PRO A 325 11.50 -13.30 -7.06
N ASN A 326 10.57 -12.55 -6.44
CA ASN A 326 10.39 -12.50 -5.00
C ASN A 326 9.31 -13.45 -4.50
N TYR A 327 8.45 -13.95 -5.39
CA TYR A 327 7.55 -15.06 -5.12
C TYR A 327 7.22 -15.82 -6.39
N MET A 328 6.72 -17.03 -6.21
CA MET A 328 6.27 -17.89 -7.30
C MET A 328 4.92 -18.52 -7.00
N ILE A 329 4.21 -18.88 -8.04
CA ILE A 329 2.99 -19.67 -7.97
C ILE A 329 3.22 -20.97 -8.74
N ILE A 330 3.08 -22.09 -8.05
CA ILE A 330 3.11 -23.42 -8.69
C ILE A 330 1.67 -23.85 -8.88
N LYS A 331 1.30 -24.05 -10.14
CA LYS A 331 -0.09 -24.40 -10.49
C LYS A 331 -0.57 -25.64 -9.74
N ASN A 332 -1.75 -25.55 -9.14
CA ASN A 332 -2.41 -26.58 -8.33
C ASN A 332 -1.63 -27.03 -7.09
N LEU A 333 -0.67 -26.24 -6.60
CA LEU A 333 0.16 -26.67 -5.46
C LEU A 333 0.26 -25.62 -4.36
N ALA A 334 0.85 -24.45 -4.64
CA ALA A 334 1.20 -23.48 -3.61
C ALA A 334 1.55 -22.11 -4.19
N VAL A 335 1.57 -21.11 -3.30
CA VAL A 335 2.27 -19.84 -3.47
C VAL A 335 3.49 -19.85 -2.56
N ILE A 336 4.67 -19.52 -3.10
CA ILE A 336 5.93 -19.57 -2.34
C ILE A 336 6.61 -18.22 -2.45
N SER A 337 6.90 -17.60 -1.30
CA SER A 337 7.59 -16.31 -1.19
C SER A 337 9.04 -16.52 -0.78
N PHE A 338 9.93 -15.63 -1.26
CA PHE A 338 11.39 -15.72 -1.07
C PHE A 338 11.93 -14.46 -0.41
N GLY A 339 12.75 -14.61 0.61
CA GLY A 339 13.40 -13.49 1.28
C GLY A 339 14.82 -13.84 1.74
N ALA A 340 15.65 -12.83 1.99
CA ALA A 340 16.97 -13.00 2.60
C ALA A 340 16.85 -13.41 4.09
N THR A 341 15.68 -13.25 4.67
CA THR A 341 15.34 -13.67 6.04
C THR A 341 13.97 -14.33 6.08
N PRO A 342 13.67 -15.17 7.10
CA PRO A 342 12.30 -15.69 7.30
C PRO A 342 11.25 -14.58 7.43
N LYS A 343 11.60 -13.47 8.08
CA LYS A 343 10.72 -12.30 8.25
C LYS A 343 10.37 -11.67 6.90
N GLU A 344 11.35 -11.49 6.03
CA GLU A 344 11.12 -10.93 4.69
C GLU A 344 10.23 -11.84 3.84
N ALA A 345 10.50 -13.16 3.83
CA ALA A 345 9.65 -14.12 3.14
C ALA A 345 8.19 -14.09 3.67
N ALA A 346 8.00 -13.93 4.99
CA ALA A 346 6.67 -13.78 5.58
C ALA A 346 5.98 -12.48 5.17
N ILE A 347 6.68 -11.34 5.17
CA ILE A 347 6.16 -10.05 4.70
C ILE A 347 5.68 -10.14 3.24
N ILE A 348 6.49 -10.76 2.38
CA ILE A 348 6.11 -10.95 0.97
C ILE A 348 4.87 -11.84 0.85
N ASN A 349 4.79 -12.92 1.65
CA ASN A 349 3.61 -13.78 1.68
C ASN A 349 2.35 -13.01 2.07
N ASP A 350 2.41 -12.20 3.12
CA ASP A 350 1.26 -11.41 3.59
C ASP A 350 0.75 -10.48 2.46
N ILE A 351 1.65 -9.74 1.81
CA ILE A 351 1.31 -8.85 0.69
C ILE A 351 0.69 -9.64 -0.47
N VAL A 352 1.25 -10.78 -0.81
CA VAL A 352 0.75 -11.63 -1.90
C VAL A 352 -0.63 -12.19 -1.57
N GLU A 353 -0.91 -12.54 -0.31
CA GLU A 353 -2.22 -13.04 0.12
C GLU A 353 -3.32 -11.98 -0.08
N HIS A 354 -3.05 -10.73 0.29
CA HIS A 354 -3.96 -9.60 0.04
C HIS A 354 -4.17 -9.35 -1.46
N THR A 355 -3.10 -9.42 -2.25
CA THR A 355 -3.18 -9.29 -3.73
C THR A 355 -4.04 -10.40 -4.35
N MET A 356 -3.86 -11.66 -3.92
CA MET A 356 -4.66 -12.80 -4.41
C MET A 356 -6.15 -12.59 -4.15
N LYS A 357 -6.50 -12.17 -2.94
CA LYS A 357 -7.88 -11.87 -2.54
C LYS A 357 -8.49 -10.78 -3.42
N ALA A 358 -7.75 -9.68 -3.63
CA ALA A 358 -8.17 -8.57 -4.46
C ALA A 358 -8.39 -8.97 -5.93
N VAL A 359 -7.44 -9.71 -6.52
CA VAL A 359 -7.55 -10.19 -7.90
C VAL A 359 -8.77 -11.08 -8.09
N LEU A 360 -9.03 -12.00 -7.16
CA LEU A 360 -10.20 -12.90 -7.21
C LEU A 360 -11.54 -12.14 -7.15
N HIS A 361 -11.64 -11.10 -6.31
CA HIS A 361 -12.82 -10.25 -6.27
C HIS A 361 -12.96 -9.43 -7.55
N ALA A 362 -11.89 -8.77 -7.98
CA ALA A 362 -11.90 -7.87 -9.13
C ALA A 362 -12.19 -8.61 -10.44
N ASP A 363 -11.75 -9.88 -10.57
CA ASP A 363 -12.06 -10.69 -11.74
C ASP A 363 -13.58 -10.87 -11.93
N LYS A 364 -14.32 -11.06 -10.85
CA LYS A 364 -15.79 -11.13 -10.88
C LYS A 364 -16.48 -9.78 -11.18
N LEU A 365 -15.75 -8.68 -11.08
CA LEU A 365 -16.21 -7.31 -11.41
C LEU A 365 -15.73 -6.85 -12.79
N GLY A 366 -15.38 -7.77 -13.68
CA GLY A 366 -14.99 -7.48 -15.06
C GLY A 366 -13.48 -7.49 -15.30
N GLY A 367 -12.67 -7.79 -14.31
CA GLY A 367 -11.24 -7.96 -14.39
C GLY A 367 -10.44 -7.04 -13.48
N TYR A 368 -9.30 -7.54 -13.01
CA TYR A 368 -8.35 -6.78 -12.22
C TYR A 368 -7.46 -5.90 -13.11
N LYS A 369 -7.26 -4.65 -12.69
CA LYS A 369 -6.42 -3.67 -13.38
C LYS A 369 -5.59 -2.89 -12.37
N SER A 370 -4.30 -3.19 -12.28
CA SER A 370 -3.32 -2.43 -11.51
C SER A 370 -2.83 -1.19 -12.26
N ILE A 371 -1.90 -0.46 -11.69
CA ILE A 371 -1.19 0.65 -12.33
C ILE A 371 -0.45 0.20 -13.60
N SER A 372 -0.12 1.14 -14.47
CA SER A 372 0.57 0.88 -15.74
C SER A 372 1.98 0.30 -15.53
N LEU A 373 2.59 -0.22 -16.62
CA LEU A 373 3.99 -0.68 -16.58
C LEU A 373 4.95 0.46 -16.26
N ALA A 374 4.73 1.64 -16.85
CA ALA A 374 5.54 2.82 -16.60
C ALA A 374 5.44 3.29 -15.14
N ASP A 375 4.22 3.35 -14.59
CA ASP A 375 4.00 3.71 -13.19
C ASP A 375 4.58 2.67 -12.24
N SER A 376 4.48 1.38 -12.60
CA SER A 376 5.09 0.29 -11.85
C SER A 376 6.62 0.44 -11.80
N PHE A 377 7.24 0.77 -12.94
CA PHE A 377 8.68 1.01 -13.01
C PHE A 377 9.08 2.23 -12.17
N ALA A 378 8.37 3.35 -12.33
CA ALA A 378 8.63 4.57 -11.57
C ALA A 378 8.58 4.31 -10.05
N MET A 379 7.60 3.51 -9.58
CA MET A 379 7.47 3.14 -8.17
C MET A 379 8.57 2.18 -7.71
N GLU A 380 8.89 1.15 -8.51
CA GLU A 380 9.89 0.13 -8.16
C GLU A 380 11.29 0.73 -8.03
N TYR A 381 11.62 1.72 -8.87
CA TYR A 381 12.93 2.39 -8.90
C TYR A 381 12.94 3.74 -8.18
N TRP A 382 11.84 4.13 -7.54
CA TRP A 382 11.77 5.35 -6.76
C TRP A 382 12.75 5.33 -5.58
N GLU A 383 13.66 6.31 -5.51
CA GLU A 383 14.72 6.35 -4.49
C GLU A 383 14.17 6.31 -3.05
N LEU A 384 13.03 6.97 -2.80
CA LEU A 384 12.41 7.01 -1.48
C LEU A 384 11.85 5.64 -1.05
N GLU A 385 11.34 4.85 -1.98
CA GLU A 385 10.89 3.48 -1.71
C GLU A 385 12.07 2.52 -1.58
N GLN A 386 13.08 2.62 -2.46
CA GLN A 386 14.29 1.82 -2.36
C GLN A 386 15.04 2.03 -1.03
N ALA A 387 14.98 3.23 -0.47
CA ALA A 387 15.59 3.53 0.85
C ALA A 387 14.93 2.75 2.01
N LYS A 388 13.67 2.32 1.88
CA LYS A 388 12.97 1.50 2.88
C LYS A 388 13.53 0.08 2.98
N LEU A 389 14.13 -0.44 1.91
CA LEU A 389 14.70 -1.80 1.87
C LEU A 389 16.10 -1.88 2.51
N LYS A 390 16.75 -0.74 2.73
CA LYS A 390 18.11 -0.65 3.29
C LYS A 390 18.12 -0.54 4.83
N LYS A 391 16.95 -0.47 5.46
CA LYS A 391 16.74 -0.41 6.91
C LYS A 391 16.35 -1.79 7.45
#